data_019565d0c3567dc52d09663c63a14a77
#
_entry.id   019565d0c3567dc52d09663c63a14a77
#
_cell.length_a   1.000
_cell.length_b   1.000
_cell.length_c   1.000
_cell.angle_alpha   90.00
_cell.angle_beta   90.00
_cell.angle_gamma   90.00
#
_symmetry.space_group_name_H-M   'P 1'
#
loop_
_entity.id
_entity.type
_entity.pdbx_description
1 polymer ?
#
loop_
_entity_poly.entity_id
_entity_poly.type
_entity_poly.pdbx_seq_one_letter_code
_entity_poly.pdbx_strand_id
1 'polypeptide(L)'
;MQFFQETPQGIVIKIFVQPRSSRNRIIGLHGDSLKIAIQAPPVDDAANRMCIEFLSKCLNLPRSAIKMIGGHTSRMKRILLRLAPGSTFPEQAESCKKALLSLLDNSMSQGSVTHKKTA
;
A
#
# COMPACT_ATOMS: atom_id res chain seq x y z
N MET A 1 -2.30 -0.48 -16.88
CA MET A 1 -2.49 -1.50 -15.84
C MET A 1 -2.30 -0.91 -14.48
N GLN A 2 -3.23 -1.15 -13.59
CA GLN A 2 -3.16 -0.58 -12.26
C GLN A 2 -2.38 -1.50 -11.33
N PHE A 3 -1.79 -0.90 -10.30
CA PHE A 3 -1.04 -1.67 -9.32
C PHE A 3 -1.96 -2.43 -8.36
N PHE A 4 -3.26 -2.29 -8.49
CA PHE A 4 -4.21 -3.02 -7.66
C PHE A 4 -5.28 -3.66 -8.52
N GLN A 5 -5.91 -4.69 -7.97
CA GLN A 5 -6.94 -5.45 -8.66
C GLN A 5 -8.03 -5.84 -7.68
N GLU A 6 -9.26 -5.61 -8.06
CA GLU A 6 -10.41 -5.98 -7.24
C GLU A 6 -10.68 -7.47 -7.36
N THR A 7 -10.92 -8.12 -6.21
CA THR A 7 -11.25 -9.55 -6.17
C THR A 7 -12.44 -9.76 -5.25
N PRO A 8 -13.02 -10.97 -5.24
CA PRO A 8 -14.13 -11.24 -4.32
C PRO A 8 -13.79 -11.09 -2.85
N GLN A 9 -12.53 -11.21 -2.48
CA GLN A 9 -12.11 -11.09 -1.08
C GLN A 9 -11.69 -9.69 -0.70
N GLY A 10 -11.48 -8.81 -1.68
CA GLY A 10 -11.02 -7.46 -1.41
C GLY A 10 -10.18 -6.97 -2.57
N ILE A 11 -9.15 -6.20 -2.24
CA ILE A 11 -8.28 -5.61 -3.25
C ILE A 11 -6.88 -6.16 -3.08
N VAL A 12 -6.33 -6.70 -4.16
CA VAL A 12 -4.94 -7.16 -4.18
C VAL A 12 -4.08 -6.06 -4.75
N ILE A 13 -3.03 -5.68 -4.03
CA ILE A 13 -2.09 -4.68 -4.53
C ILE A 13 -0.72 -5.31 -4.72
N LYS A 14 -0.03 -4.83 -5.75
CA LYS A 14 1.34 -5.23 -6.01
C LYS A 14 2.25 -4.14 -5.47
N ILE A 15 3.16 -4.54 -4.61
CA ILE A 15 4.08 -3.63 -3.93
C ILE A 15 5.51 -4.01 -4.30
N PHE A 16 6.30 -3.03 -4.69
CA PHE A 16 7.73 -3.22 -4.84
C PHE A 16 8.42 -2.51 -3.68
N VAL A 17 9.07 -3.29 -2.82
CA VAL A 17 9.61 -2.77 -1.57
C VAL A 17 11.09 -2.44 -1.74
N GLN A 18 11.46 -1.24 -1.32
CA GLN A 18 12.86 -0.84 -1.21
C GLN A 18 13.19 -0.78 0.28
N PRO A 19 13.88 -1.79 0.81
CA PRO A 19 14.19 -1.83 2.24
C PRO A 19 15.39 -0.95 2.57
N ARG A 20 15.71 -0.86 3.85
CA ARG A 20 16.88 -0.11 4.36
C ARG A 20 16.79 1.37 4.06
N SER A 21 15.58 1.89 3.93
CA SER A 21 15.40 3.31 3.74
C SER A 21 15.43 4.02 5.08
N SER A 22 15.68 5.31 5.04
CA SER A 22 15.71 6.10 6.27
C SER A 22 14.32 6.34 6.83
N ARG A 23 13.28 6.12 6.03
CA ARG A 23 11.91 6.27 6.49
C ARG A 23 10.96 5.54 5.55
N ASN A 24 9.74 5.34 6.01
CA ASN A 24 8.69 4.72 5.21
C ASN A 24 8.03 5.79 4.36
N ARG A 25 7.90 5.53 3.05
CA ARG A 25 7.20 6.47 2.20
C ARG A 25 6.83 5.82 0.86
N ILE A 26 5.81 6.37 0.23
CA ILE A 26 5.43 5.99 -1.12
C ILE A 26 6.37 6.68 -2.09
N ILE A 27 6.98 5.92 -2.99
CA ILE A 27 7.88 6.49 -3.98
C ILE A 27 7.14 6.80 -5.27
N GLY A 28 6.31 5.87 -5.74
CA GLY A 28 5.57 6.05 -6.98
C GLY A 28 5.31 4.72 -7.62
N LEU A 29 5.20 4.71 -8.94
CA LEU A 29 4.99 3.47 -9.68
C LEU A 29 6.31 2.89 -10.14
N HIS A 30 6.38 1.57 -10.11
CA HIS A 30 7.51 0.81 -10.65
C HIS A 30 6.89 -0.28 -11.52
N GLY A 31 6.81 -0.01 -12.82
CA GLY A 31 6.04 -0.88 -13.70
C GLY A 31 4.58 -0.84 -13.31
N ASP A 32 4.00 -1.99 -13.04
CA ASP A 32 2.63 -2.09 -12.58
C ASP A 32 2.53 -2.31 -11.08
N SER A 33 3.56 -1.88 -10.34
CA SER A 33 3.63 -2.01 -8.89
C SER A 33 3.73 -0.66 -8.22
N LEU A 34 3.27 -0.58 -6.99
CA LEU A 34 3.45 0.60 -6.17
C LEU A 34 4.76 0.45 -5.42
N LYS A 35 5.70 1.36 -5.66
CA LYS A 35 7.01 1.29 -5.03
C LYS A 35 6.97 2.01 -3.69
N ILE A 36 7.40 1.32 -2.65
CA ILE A 36 7.38 1.82 -1.29
C ILE A 36 8.77 1.68 -0.68
N ALA A 37 9.28 2.75 -0.10
CA ALA A 37 10.50 2.69 0.70
C ALA A 37 10.12 2.31 2.12
N ILE A 38 10.86 1.37 2.70
CA ILE A 38 10.55 0.83 4.02
C ILE A 38 11.80 0.89 4.90
N GLN A 39 11.63 1.44 6.09
CA GLN A 39 12.69 1.51 7.09
C GLN A 39 12.66 0.21 7.89
N ALA A 40 13.49 -0.75 7.48
CA ALA A 40 13.54 -2.04 8.13
C ALA A 40 14.91 -2.66 7.90
N PRO A 41 15.41 -3.45 8.84
CA PRO A 41 16.63 -4.20 8.59
C PRO A 41 16.39 -5.23 7.48
N PRO A 42 17.46 -5.75 6.85
CA PRO A 42 17.31 -6.69 5.75
C PRO A 42 16.95 -8.10 6.24
N VAL A 43 15.89 -8.19 6.99
CA VAL A 43 15.33 -9.43 7.48
C VAL A 43 13.91 -9.50 6.92
N ASP A 44 13.60 -10.56 6.19
CA ASP A 44 12.36 -10.66 5.46
C ASP A 44 11.14 -10.34 6.30
N ASP A 45 11.10 -10.90 7.50
CA ASP A 45 9.96 -10.76 8.36
C ASP A 45 9.78 -9.30 8.82
N ALA A 46 10.88 -8.62 9.09
CA ALA A 46 10.82 -7.23 9.53
C ALA A 46 10.26 -6.33 8.44
N ALA A 47 10.71 -6.52 7.19
CA ALA A 47 10.22 -5.73 6.08
C ALA A 47 8.75 -6.01 5.82
N ASN A 48 8.33 -7.27 5.92
CA ASN A 48 6.94 -7.63 5.72
C ASN A 48 6.04 -6.97 6.76
N ARG A 49 6.42 -7.04 8.01
CA ARG A 49 5.64 -6.43 9.08
C ARG A 49 5.57 -4.92 8.94
N MET A 50 6.69 -4.30 8.62
CA MET A 50 6.72 -2.85 8.47
C MET A 50 5.89 -2.40 7.27
N CYS A 51 5.90 -3.19 6.20
CA CYS A 51 5.10 -2.88 5.02
C CYS A 51 3.62 -2.87 5.37
N ILE A 52 3.17 -3.89 6.10
CA ILE A 52 1.77 -3.98 6.51
C ILE A 52 1.42 -2.82 7.45
N GLU A 53 2.29 -2.52 8.38
CA GLU A 53 2.06 -1.43 9.33
C GLU A 53 1.96 -0.09 8.62
N PHE A 54 2.85 0.14 7.67
CA PHE A 54 2.84 1.39 6.91
C PHE A 54 1.56 1.53 6.09
N LEU A 55 1.14 0.45 5.42
CA LEU A 55 -0.08 0.47 4.64
C LEU A 55 -1.31 0.66 5.54
N SER A 56 -1.29 0.06 6.72
CA SER A 56 -2.36 0.22 7.67
C SER A 56 -2.58 1.70 7.99
N LYS A 57 -1.50 2.41 8.22
CA LYS A 57 -1.59 3.84 8.52
C LYS A 57 -2.00 4.65 7.30
N CYS A 58 -1.43 4.34 6.15
CA CYS A 58 -1.73 5.10 4.93
C CYS A 58 -3.18 4.95 4.51
N LEU A 59 -3.73 3.76 4.68
CA LEU A 59 -5.07 3.46 4.19
C LEU A 59 -6.14 3.54 5.28
N ASN A 60 -5.70 3.80 6.51
CA ASN A 60 -6.61 3.86 7.66
C ASN A 60 -7.40 2.55 7.80
N LEU A 61 -6.68 1.45 7.69
CA LEU A 61 -7.24 0.11 7.85
C LEU A 61 -6.55 -0.58 9.01
N PRO A 62 -7.26 -1.46 9.73
CA PRO A 62 -6.57 -2.25 10.76
C PRO A 62 -5.60 -3.23 10.12
N ARG A 63 -4.53 -3.54 10.83
CA ARG A 63 -3.55 -4.48 10.29
C ARG A 63 -4.15 -5.84 10.00
N SER A 64 -5.18 -6.23 10.74
CA SER A 64 -5.85 -7.49 10.50
C SER A 64 -6.56 -7.56 9.15
N ALA A 65 -6.80 -6.42 8.54
CA ALA A 65 -7.41 -6.36 7.22
C ALA A 65 -6.40 -6.46 6.09
N ILE A 66 -5.11 -6.48 6.42
CA ILE A 66 -4.04 -6.47 5.43
C ILE A 66 -3.26 -7.77 5.56
N LYS A 67 -3.22 -8.53 4.45
CA LYS A 67 -2.59 -9.85 4.47
C LYS A 67 -1.62 -9.97 3.31
N MET A 68 -0.41 -10.39 3.60
CA MET A 68 0.57 -10.67 2.55
C MET A 68 0.28 -12.04 1.96
N ILE A 69 -0.02 -12.09 0.67
CA ILE A 69 -0.41 -13.33 0.01
C ILE A 69 0.64 -13.84 -0.95
N GLY A 70 1.74 -13.11 -1.14
CA GLY A 70 2.83 -13.57 -1.99
C GLY A 70 4.04 -12.69 -1.84
N GLY A 71 5.20 -13.23 -2.24
CA GLY A 71 6.44 -12.47 -2.22
C GLY A 71 7.04 -12.26 -0.85
N HIS A 72 6.87 -13.20 0.06
CA HIS A 72 7.33 -13.04 1.44
C HIS A 72 8.85 -12.84 1.52
N THR A 73 9.60 -13.44 0.62
CA THR A 73 11.07 -13.31 0.62
C THR A 73 11.57 -12.54 -0.60
N SER A 74 10.70 -11.79 -1.22
CA SER A 74 11.01 -11.06 -2.43
C SER A 74 10.70 -9.58 -2.23
N ARG A 75 11.34 -8.72 -3.01
CA ARG A 75 11.00 -7.31 -2.99
C ARG A 75 9.65 -7.03 -3.64
N MET A 76 9.23 -7.91 -4.54
CA MET A 76 7.92 -7.81 -5.16
C MET A 76 6.92 -8.56 -4.30
N LYS A 77 5.98 -7.84 -3.68
CA LYS A 77 5.04 -8.43 -2.74
C LYS A 77 3.62 -8.24 -3.22
N ARG A 78 2.77 -9.18 -2.86
CA ARG A 78 1.35 -9.12 -3.15
C ARG A 78 0.60 -9.09 -1.83
N ILE A 79 -0.26 -8.10 -1.71
CA ILE A 79 -0.96 -7.86 -0.46
C ILE A 79 -2.45 -7.78 -0.72
N LEU A 80 -3.20 -8.50 0.09
CA LEU A 80 -4.65 -8.47 0.03
C LEU A 80 -5.19 -7.54 1.09
N LEU A 81 -6.00 -6.58 0.67
CA LEU A 81 -6.75 -5.72 1.56
C LEU A 81 -8.13 -6.34 1.71
N ARG A 82 -8.37 -6.96 2.84
CA ARG A 82 -9.62 -7.69 3.09
C ARG A 82 -10.69 -6.71 3.50
N LEU A 83 -11.73 -6.63 2.70
CA LEU A 83 -12.83 -5.71 2.94
C LEU A 83 -14.01 -6.48 3.50
N ALA A 84 -14.84 -5.79 4.25
CA ALA A 84 -16.01 -6.41 4.85
C ALA A 84 -16.93 -6.96 3.77
N PRO A 85 -17.43 -8.18 3.93
CA PRO A 85 -18.38 -8.73 2.95
C PRO A 85 -19.73 -8.06 3.08
N GLY A 86 -20.58 -8.33 2.10
CA GLY A 86 -21.96 -7.88 2.16
C GLY A 86 -22.18 -6.57 1.44
N SER A 87 -23.21 -5.87 1.85
CA SER A 87 -23.68 -4.69 1.14
C SER A 87 -22.70 -3.52 1.20
N THR A 88 -21.79 -3.51 2.17
CA THR A 88 -20.82 -2.42 2.28
C THR A 88 -19.56 -2.67 1.45
N PHE A 89 -19.41 -3.88 0.88
CA PHE A 89 -18.21 -4.23 0.13
C PHE A 89 -17.95 -3.27 -1.03
N PRO A 90 -18.92 -2.97 -1.90
CA PRO A 90 -18.64 -2.07 -3.03
C PRO A 90 -18.22 -0.67 -2.58
N GLU A 91 -18.83 -0.16 -1.52
CA GLU A 91 -18.48 1.16 -1.01
C GLU A 91 -17.08 1.18 -0.44
N GLN A 92 -16.73 0.13 0.31
CA GLN A 92 -15.39 0.02 0.87
C GLN A 92 -14.34 -0.13 -0.23
N ALA A 93 -14.65 -0.90 -1.26
CA ALA A 93 -13.73 -1.08 -2.37
C ALA A 93 -13.47 0.25 -3.07
N GLU A 94 -14.52 1.01 -3.34
CA GLU A 94 -14.36 2.33 -3.96
C GLU A 94 -13.53 3.27 -3.11
N SER A 95 -13.83 3.30 -1.81
CA SER A 95 -13.10 4.15 -0.89
C SER A 95 -11.63 3.77 -0.83
N CYS A 96 -11.35 2.48 -0.80
CA CYS A 96 -9.98 1.98 -0.75
C CYS A 96 -9.23 2.31 -2.03
N LYS A 97 -9.88 2.15 -3.18
CA LYS A 97 -9.24 2.48 -4.45
C LYS A 97 -8.91 3.97 -4.53
N LYS A 98 -9.81 4.81 -4.04
CA LYS A 98 -9.54 6.24 -4.00
C LYS A 98 -8.36 6.56 -3.09
N ALA A 99 -8.28 5.90 -1.94
CA ALA A 99 -7.17 6.10 -1.03
C ALA A 99 -5.85 5.70 -1.68
N LEU A 100 -5.84 4.56 -2.39
CA LEU A 100 -4.63 4.10 -3.06
C LEU A 100 -4.17 5.09 -4.12
N LEU A 101 -5.10 5.57 -4.92
CA LEU A 101 -4.76 6.54 -5.96
C LEU A 101 -4.30 7.87 -5.35
N SER A 102 -4.89 8.24 -4.23
CA SER A 102 -4.48 9.44 -3.53
C SER A 102 -3.05 9.35 -3.00
N LEU A 103 -2.65 8.17 -2.53
CA LEU A 103 -1.28 7.97 -2.08
C LEU A 103 -0.29 8.18 -3.22
N LEU A 104 -0.62 7.66 -4.38
CA LEU A 104 0.24 7.83 -5.54
C LEU A 104 0.29 9.29 -5.96
N ASP A 105 -0.85 9.97 -5.95
CA ASP A 105 -0.93 11.36 -6.30
C ASP A 105 -0.10 12.23 -5.34
N ASN A 106 -0.23 11.97 -4.06
CA ASN A 106 0.56 12.70 -3.06
C ASN A 106 2.04 12.49 -3.25
N SER A 107 2.44 11.28 -3.61
CA SER A 107 3.82 10.98 -3.87
C SER A 107 4.35 11.80 -5.04
N MET A 108 3.55 11.91 -6.09
CA MET A 108 3.96 12.65 -7.27
C MET A 108 4.03 14.15 -7.03
N SER A 109 3.22 14.66 -6.08
CA SER A 109 3.24 16.10 -5.77
C SER A 109 4.13 16.42 -4.59
N GLN A 110 4.89 15.50 -4.12
CA GLN A 110 5.67 15.63 -2.92
C GLN A 110 6.64 16.81 -2.95
N GLY A 111 7.14 17.11 -4.10
CA GLY A 111 8.09 18.20 -4.23
C GLY A 111 7.47 19.58 -4.10
N SER A 112 6.22 19.70 -4.27
CA SER A 112 5.59 20.99 -4.17
C SER A 112 5.07 21.30 -2.78
N VAL A 113 4.97 21.11 -1.86
CA VAL A 113 4.57 21.22 -0.69
C VAL A 113 3.54 21.45 -0.02
N THR A 114 3.46 21.75 -0.13
CA THR A 114 2.78 21.86 0.39
C THR A 114 1.83 21.87 0.94
N HIS A 115 1.57 22.04 0.59
CA HIS A 115 0.68 22.02 0.91
C HIS A 115 -0.20 22.05 1.38
N LYS A 116 -0.34 22.18 1.16
CA LYS A 116 -1.13 22.20 1.36
C LYS A 116 -1.99 21.97 1.85
N LYS A 117 -2.18 22.04 1.94
CA LYS A 117 -2.97 21.75 2.27
C LYS A 117 -3.75 21.85 2.71
N THR A 118 -3.94 22.16 2.70
CA THR A 118 -4.61 22.27 3.02
C THR A 118 -5.32 22.24 3.16
N ALA A 119 -5.76 22.09 3.09
CA ALA A 119 -6.36 22.36 3.18
C ALA A 119 -6.88 22.28 3.44
#